data_ac844d1a6e5b41eface922a9e0456ecd
#
_entry.id   ac844d1a6e5b41eface922a9e0456ecd
#
_cell.length_a   1.000
_cell.length_b   1.000
_cell.length_c   1.000
_cell.angle_alpha   90.00
_cell.angle_beta   90.00
_cell.angle_gamma   90.00
#
_symmetry.space_group_name_H-M   'P 1'
#
loop_
_entity.id
_entity.type
_entity.pdbx_description
1 polymer ?
#
loop_
_entity_poly.entity_id
_entity_poly.type
_entity_poly.pdbx_seq_one_letter_code
_entity_poly.pdbx_strand_id
1 'polypeptide(L)'
;MIKETDVAYIAGLFDGEGSINITRRPEKKKKHKGSGYRVSNSMRISMEISMTDQSVLIWLHEVLGVGTVNRKPKKGLRKDGTKYLMQYRWRCTFRDAYRVCCLIWPFAHTKLPKIQQVXXXXKL
;
A
#
# COMPACT_ATOMS: atom_id res chain seq x y z
N MET A 1 13.47 17.16 -1.25
CA MET A 1 13.65 16.07 -2.22
C MET A 1 14.15 14.82 -1.52
N ILE A 2 13.63 13.67 -1.90
CA ILE A 2 13.98 12.42 -1.24
C ILE A 2 15.32 11.93 -1.76
N LYS A 3 16.20 11.54 -0.85
CA LYS A 3 17.49 11.01 -1.25
C LYS A 3 17.35 9.70 -2.00
N GLU A 4 18.19 9.50 -3.00
CA GLU A 4 18.16 8.27 -3.76
C GLU A 4 18.41 7.05 -2.88
N THR A 5 19.28 7.18 -1.89
CA THR A 5 19.54 6.07 -0.98
C THR A 5 18.31 5.73 -0.15
N ASP A 6 17.52 6.73 0.22
CA ASP A 6 16.27 6.46 0.94
C ASP A 6 15.26 5.77 0.02
N VAL A 7 15.20 6.19 -1.22
CA VAL A 7 14.28 5.55 -2.17
C VAL A 7 14.67 4.08 -2.36
N ALA A 8 15.96 3.82 -2.49
CA ALA A 8 16.42 2.44 -2.66
C ALA A 8 16.08 1.59 -1.43
N TYR A 9 16.26 2.17 -0.24
CA TYR A 9 15.92 1.45 0.98
C TYR A 9 14.42 1.14 1.03
N ILE A 10 13.61 2.13 0.67
CA ILE A 10 12.16 1.95 0.67
C ILE A 10 11.76 0.86 -0.33
N ALA A 11 12.37 0.86 -1.52
CA ALA A 11 12.07 -0.18 -2.50
C ALA A 11 12.41 -1.56 -1.95
N GLY A 12 13.56 -1.69 -1.29
CA GLY A 12 13.93 -2.95 -0.68
C GLY A 12 12.98 -3.37 0.42
N LEU A 13 12.52 -2.39 1.21
CA LEU A 13 11.57 -2.67 2.26
C LEU A 13 10.27 -3.21 1.69
N PHE A 14 9.78 -2.61 0.60
CA PHE A 14 8.59 -3.13 -0.07
C PHE A 14 8.84 -4.50 -0.67
N ASP A 15 10.02 -4.72 -1.25
CA ASP A 15 10.32 -6.03 -1.81
C ASP A 15 10.24 -7.13 -0.74
N GLY A 16 10.68 -6.82 0.46
CA GLY A 16 10.74 -7.82 1.52
C GLY A 16 9.50 -7.92 2.37
N GLU A 17 8.91 -6.79 2.71
CA GLU A 17 7.84 -6.75 3.70
C GLU A 17 6.54 -6.16 3.19
N GLY A 18 6.53 -5.58 2.01
CA GLY A 18 5.36 -4.88 1.54
C GLY A 18 4.38 -5.74 0.80
N SER A 19 3.19 -5.20 0.59
CA SER A 19 2.25 -5.79 -0.33
C SER A 19 1.61 -4.68 -1.15
N ILE A 20 1.30 -5.02 -2.38
CA ILE A 20 0.63 -4.11 -3.31
C ILE A 20 -0.58 -4.85 -3.83
N ASN A 21 -1.74 -4.27 -3.62
CA ASN A 21 -3.00 -4.89 -4.00
C ASN A 21 -3.70 -4.06 -5.06
N ILE A 22 -4.15 -4.72 -6.09
CA ILE A 22 -4.93 -4.11 -7.15
C ILE A 22 -6.21 -4.89 -7.26
N THR A 23 -7.34 -4.24 -7.04
CA THR A 23 -8.63 -4.89 -7.16
C THR A 23 -9.52 -4.08 -8.06
N ARG A 24 -10.38 -4.79 -8.78
CA ARG A 24 -11.44 -4.16 -9.55
C ARG A 24 -12.75 -4.50 -8.91
N ARG A 25 -13.55 -3.49 -8.69
CA ARG A 25 -14.85 -3.70 -8.08
C ARG A 25 -15.90 -2.95 -8.89
N PRO A 26 -17.01 -3.60 -9.17
CA PRO A 26 -18.12 -2.84 -9.74
C PRO A 26 -18.65 -1.89 -8.69
N GLU A 27 -18.88 -0.66 -9.09
CA GLU A 27 -19.45 0.34 -8.20
C GLU A 27 -20.82 0.71 -8.70
N LYS A 28 -21.77 0.72 -7.79
CA LYS A 28 -23.11 1.19 -8.10
C LYS A 28 -23.18 2.66 -7.78
N LYS A 29 -23.52 3.45 -8.77
CA LYS A 29 -23.68 4.87 -8.58
C LYS A 29 -25.11 5.26 -8.86
N LYS A 30 -25.68 6.04 -7.96
CA LYS A 30 -27.06 6.46 -8.10
C LYS A 30 -27.18 7.41 -9.28
N LYS A 31 -28.12 7.11 -10.16
CA LYS A 31 -28.41 7.99 -11.27
C LYS A 31 -29.20 9.19 -10.81
N HIS A 32 -29.07 10.26 -11.57
CA HIS A 32 -29.87 11.44 -11.31
C HIS A 32 -31.35 11.15 -11.51
N LYS A 33 -32.17 11.89 -10.80
CA LYS A 33 -33.62 11.82 -10.95
C LYS A 33 -34.20 10.47 -10.58
N GLY A 34 -33.50 9.77 -9.72
CA GLY A 34 -34.04 8.54 -9.16
C GLY A 34 -34.22 7.41 -10.15
N SER A 35 -33.55 7.46 -11.26
CA SER A 35 -33.74 6.41 -12.26
C SER A 35 -32.92 5.16 -11.98
N GLY A 36 -32.44 4.97 -10.76
CA GLY A 36 -31.75 3.76 -10.39
C GLY A 36 -30.26 3.95 -10.27
N TYR A 37 -29.53 2.85 -10.38
CA TYR A 37 -28.10 2.86 -10.19
C TYR A 37 -27.39 2.49 -11.47
N ARG A 38 -26.28 3.15 -11.66
CA ARG A 38 -25.38 2.83 -12.74
C ARG A 38 -24.24 2.01 -12.17
N VAL A 39 -23.83 0.96 -12.87
CA VAL A 39 -22.71 0.13 -12.45
C VAL A 39 -21.48 0.50 -13.25
N SER A 40 -20.40 0.74 -12.57
CA SER A 40 -19.12 0.98 -13.23
C SER A 40 -18.05 0.21 -12.49
N ASN A 41 -16.99 -0.12 -13.21
CA ASN A 41 -15.84 -0.76 -12.60
C ASN A 41 -14.85 0.29 -12.16
N SER A 42 -14.34 0.13 -10.96
CA SER A 42 -13.28 1.00 -10.50
C SER A 42 -12.10 0.15 -10.06
N MET A 43 -10.93 0.68 -10.28
CA MET A 43 -9.72 0.01 -9.85
C MET A 43 -9.28 0.61 -8.53
N ARG A 44 -8.99 -0.27 -7.57
CA ARG A 44 -8.51 0.16 -6.27
C ARG A 44 -7.10 -0.35 -6.09
N ILE A 45 -6.24 0.56 -5.73
CA ILE A 45 -4.83 0.25 -5.50
C ILE A 45 -4.50 0.60 -4.07
N SER A 46 -3.85 -0.32 -3.39
CA SER A 46 -3.36 -0.04 -2.05
C SER A 46 -1.98 -0.66 -1.88
N MET A 47 -1.19 -0.02 -1.04
CA MET A 47 0.12 -0.52 -0.66
C MET A 47 0.21 -0.50 0.84
N GLU A 48 0.86 -1.50 1.40
CA GLU A 48 1.05 -1.49 2.84
C GLU A 48 2.32 -2.25 3.22
N ILE A 49 2.84 -1.87 4.36
CA ILE A 49 3.94 -2.57 5.02
C ILE A 49 3.52 -2.76 6.46
N SER A 50 3.62 -4.00 6.94
CA SER A 50 3.33 -4.32 8.33
C SER A 50 4.59 -4.87 8.98
N MET A 51 4.89 -4.38 10.17
CA MET A 51 6.04 -4.89 10.91
C MET A 51 5.91 -4.50 12.38
N THR A 52 6.75 -5.13 13.19
CA THR A 52 6.74 -4.82 14.62
C THR A 52 7.52 -3.56 14.95
N ASP A 53 8.38 -3.12 14.07
CA ASP A 53 9.22 -1.93 14.31
C ASP A 53 8.47 -0.68 13.85
N GLN A 54 7.79 -0.04 14.79
CA GLN A 54 7.01 1.15 14.46
C GLN A 54 7.89 2.30 13.96
N SER A 55 9.10 2.40 14.48
CA SER A 55 9.94 3.54 14.12
C SER A 55 10.26 3.57 12.64
N VAL A 56 10.43 2.41 12.02
CA VAL A 56 10.69 2.37 10.59
C VAL A 56 9.49 2.88 9.81
N LEU A 57 8.28 2.51 10.25
CA LEU A 57 7.08 2.96 9.55
C LEU A 57 6.84 4.44 9.74
N ILE A 58 7.16 4.98 10.91
CA ILE A 58 7.06 6.42 11.11
C ILE A 58 8.04 7.16 10.22
N TRP A 59 9.27 6.64 10.13
CA TRP A 59 10.26 7.21 9.23
C TRP A 59 9.77 7.17 7.78
N LEU A 60 9.20 6.05 7.38
CA LEU A 60 8.67 5.89 6.03
C LEU A 60 7.61 6.95 5.73
N HIS A 61 6.71 7.14 6.69
CA HIS A 61 5.66 8.14 6.52
C HIS A 61 6.25 9.54 6.39
N GLU A 62 7.26 9.85 7.20
CA GLU A 62 7.87 11.17 7.14
C GLU A 62 8.57 11.41 5.80
N VAL A 63 9.27 10.39 5.31
CA VAL A 63 10.01 10.54 4.06
C VAL A 63 9.07 10.65 2.87
N LEU A 64 8.06 9.79 2.82
CA LEU A 64 7.15 9.78 1.67
C LEU A 64 6.11 10.89 1.73
N GLY A 65 5.73 11.29 2.93
CA GLY A 65 4.74 12.34 3.08
C GLY A 65 3.32 11.90 2.79
N VAL A 66 3.09 10.59 2.60
CA VAL A 66 1.76 10.08 2.31
C VAL A 66 1.52 8.83 3.13
N GLY A 67 0.26 8.44 3.22
CA GLY A 67 -0.12 7.24 3.94
C GLY A 67 -0.41 7.50 5.40
N THR A 68 -0.75 6.45 6.09
CA THR A 68 -1.03 6.51 7.53
C THR A 68 -0.34 5.35 8.22
N VAL A 69 -0.01 5.55 9.49
CA VAL A 69 0.58 4.51 10.31
C VAL A 69 -0.37 4.21 11.45
N ASN A 70 -0.76 2.96 11.56
CA ASN A 70 -1.72 2.52 12.58
C ASN A 70 -1.28 1.23 13.19
N ARG A 71 -1.89 0.90 14.33
CA ARG A 71 -1.70 -0.41 14.94
C ARG A 71 -2.42 -1.46 14.13
N LYS A 72 -1.83 -2.63 14.09
CA LYS A 72 -2.43 -3.78 13.42
C LYS A 72 -2.29 -4.98 14.34
N PRO A 73 -3.17 -5.08 15.34
CA PRO A 73 -3.04 -6.21 16.29
C PRO A 73 -3.26 -7.54 15.58
N LYS A 74 -2.48 -8.52 15.97
CA LYS A 74 -2.63 -9.87 15.47
C LYS A 74 -3.23 -10.71 16.57
N LYS A 75 -4.40 -11.27 16.31
CA LYS A 75 -5.12 -12.04 17.32
C LYS A 75 -4.58 -13.45 17.40
N GLY A 76 -4.84 -14.07 18.55
CA GLY A 76 -4.47 -15.44 18.76
C GLY A 76 -3.14 -15.58 19.44
N LEU A 77 -2.68 -16.82 19.51
CA LEU A 77 -1.44 -17.15 20.17
C LEU A 77 -0.51 -17.83 19.20
N ARG A 78 0.79 -17.68 19.45
CA ARG A 78 1.77 -18.44 18.71
C ARG A 78 1.67 -19.91 19.09
N LYS A 79 2.30 -20.76 18.28
CA LYS A 79 2.29 -22.18 18.56
C LYS A 79 2.80 -22.52 19.94
N ASP A 80 3.73 -21.71 20.46
CA ASP A 80 4.29 -21.96 21.78
C ASP A 80 3.42 -21.40 22.90
N GLY A 81 2.27 -20.83 22.59
CA GLY A 81 1.34 -20.33 23.59
C GLY A 81 1.52 -18.88 23.98
N THR A 82 2.51 -18.21 23.43
CA THR A 82 2.70 -16.81 23.75
C THR A 82 1.94 -15.91 22.80
N LYS A 83 1.69 -14.68 23.22
CA LYS A 83 0.99 -13.72 22.37
C LYS A 83 1.91 -13.20 21.27
N TYR A 84 1.29 -12.88 20.13
CA TYR A 84 2.00 -12.20 19.08
C TYR A 84 2.39 -10.79 19.51
N LEU A 85 3.51 -10.31 19.02
CA LEU A 85 3.90 -8.93 19.24
C LEU A 85 2.94 -8.01 18.49
N MET A 86 2.74 -6.81 19.05
CA MET A 86 1.95 -5.81 18.37
C MET A 86 2.59 -5.45 17.06
N GLN A 87 1.79 -5.44 16.00
CA GLN A 87 2.26 -5.01 14.70
C GLN A 87 1.71 -3.64 14.38
N TYR A 88 2.41 -2.96 13.50
CA TYR A 88 2.01 -1.66 13.00
C TYR A 88 1.96 -1.73 11.50
N ARG A 89 1.16 -0.87 10.89
CA ARG A 89 0.98 -0.88 9.46
C ARG A 89 1.03 0.52 8.89
N TRP A 90 1.87 0.71 7.87
CA TRP A 90 1.79 1.88 7.01
C TRP A 90 1.00 1.48 5.78
N ARG A 91 0.09 2.37 5.36
CA ARG A 91 -0.77 2.05 4.23
C ARG A 91 -1.09 3.32 3.46
N CYS A 92 -1.13 3.22 2.14
CA CYS A 92 -1.63 4.29 1.30
C CYS A 92 -2.43 3.70 0.15
N THR A 93 -3.24 4.54 -0.49
CA THR A 93 -4.17 4.07 -1.50
C THR A 93 -4.21 5.03 -2.68
N PHE A 94 -4.74 4.53 -3.79
CA PHE A 94 -5.08 5.34 -4.96
C PHE A 94 -3.90 6.12 -5.50
N ARG A 95 -4.03 7.43 -5.65
CA ARG A 95 -2.96 8.24 -6.23
C ARG A 95 -1.67 8.18 -5.44
N ASP A 96 -1.79 8.15 -4.12
CA ASP A 96 -0.59 8.07 -3.30
C ASP A 96 0.15 6.77 -3.57
N ALA A 97 -0.58 5.66 -3.70
CA ALA A 97 0.06 4.39 -4.01
C ALA A 97 0.70 4.44 -5.39
N TYR A 98 0.03 5.05 -6.34
CA TYR A 98 0.61 5.20 -7.67
C TYR A 98 1.92 5.98 -7.61
N ARG A 99 1.92 7.09 -6.88
CA ARG A 99 3.12 7.92 -6.77
C ARG A 99 4.27 7.16 -6.12
N VAL A 100 3.97 6.39 -5.08
CA VAL A 100 5.01 5.62 -4.42
C VAL A 100 5.55 4.55 -5.38
N CYS A 101 4.68 3.90 -6.14
CA CYS A 101 5.14 2.93 -7.12
C CYS A 101 6.07 3.56 -8.15
N CYS A 102 5.72 4.74 -8.63
CA CYS A 102 6.58 5.43 -9.57
C CYS A 102 7.94 5.74 -8.96
N LEU A 103 7.93 6.13 -7.69
CA LEU A 103 9.16 6.48 -7.00
C LEU A 103 10.10 5.30 -6.84
N ILE A 104 9.57 4.14 -6.43
CA ILE A 104 10.42 3.00 -6.12
C ILE A 104 10.69 2.11 -7.33
N TRP A 105 10.03 2.36 -8.45
CA TRP A 105 10.17 1.54 -9.65
C TRP A 105 11.62 1.25 -10.00
N PRO A 106 12.51 2.24 -10.07
CA PRO A 106 13.86 1.95 -10.55
C PRO A 106 14.67 1.01 -9.66
N PHE A 107 14.26 0.85 -8.41
CA PHE A 107 15.03 0.07 -7.44
C PHE A 107 14.34 -1.22 -7.03
N ALA A 108 13.10 -1.44 -7.45
CA ALA A 108 12.35 -2.61 -7.01
C ALA A 108 12.78 -3.85 -7.78
N HIS A 109 12.66 -4.99 -7.13
CA HIS A 109 12.94 -6.28 -7.75
C HIS A 109 11.78 -7.23 -7.60
N THR A 110 11.55 -7.71 -6.40
CA THR A 110 10.52 -8.70 -6.16
C THR A 110 9.13 -8.17 -6.48
N LYS A 111 8.87 -6.92 -6.13
CA LYS A 111 7.57 -6.31 -6.36
C LYS A 111 7.45 -5.64 -7.73
N LEU A 112 8.50 -5.71 -8.54
CA LEU A 112 8.49 -5.00 -9.82
C LEU A 112 7.32 -5.38 -10.71
N PRO A 113 6.96 -6.66 -10.86
CA PRO A 113 5.81 -6.97 -11.71
C PRO A 113 4.53 -6.31 -11.24
N LYS A 114 4.31 -6.26 -9.94
CA LYS A 114 3.10 -5.62 -9.41
C LYS A 114 3.17 -4.11 -9.61
N ILE A 115 4.34 -3.52 -9.42
CA ILE A 115 4.51 -2.09 -9.63
C ILE A 115 4.24 -1.75 -11.09
N GLN A 116 4.72 -2.55 -12.01
CA GLN A 116 4.46 -2.33 -13.42
C GLN A 116 2.97 -2.42 -13.73
N GLN A 117 2.29 -3.32 -13.09
CA GLN A 117 0.87 -3.43 -13.26
C GLN A 117 0.14 -2.17 -12.78
N VAL A 118 0.57 -1.64 -11.68
CA VAL A 118 0.02 -0.37 -11.18
C VAL A 118 0.29 0.76 -12.16
N UNK A 119 1.33 0.79 -12.52
CA UNK A 119 1.70 1.89 -13.38
C UNK A 119 0.94 1.85 -14.65
N UNK A 120 0.58 0.71 -15.08
CA UNK A 120 -0.13 0.55 -16.31
C UNK A 120 -1.60 0.65 -16.16
N UNK A 121 -1.93 0.20 -15.20
CA UNK A 121 -3.32 0.19 -14.87
C UNK A 121 -3.84 1.41 -14.27
N UNK A 122 -3.13 1.94 -13.66
CA UNK A 122 -3.49 3.08 -12.95
C UNK A 122 -3.18 4.32 -13.68
N LYS A 123 -2.91 4.19 -14.74
CA LYS A 123 -2.59 5.27 -15.61
C LYS A 123 -3.81 6.17 -15.77
N LEU A 124 -3.69 7.35 -15.32
CA LEU A 124 -4.84 8.25 -15.21
C LEU A 124 -4.86 9.31 -16.31
#